data_e3a6d93d6feef9022d0447f85843ad65
#
_entry.id   e3a6d93d6feef9022d0447f85843ad65
#
_cell.length_a   1.000
_cell.length_b   1.000
_cell.length_c   1.000
_cell.angle_alpha   90.00
_cell.angle_beta   90.00
_cell.angle_gamma   90.00
#
_symmetry.space_group_name_H-M   'P 1'
#
loop_
_entity.id
_entity.type
_entity.pdbx_description
1 polymer ?
#
loop_
_entity_poly.entity_id
_entity_poly.type
_entity_poly.pdbx_seq_one_letter_code
_entity_poly.pdbx_strand_id
1 'polypeptide(L)'
;MPEPTLSVTKAGSFRLFNGGVFKQVVLGQLRHLRQGHLRLLLEGESLSFGDPASVLQAEVEILDDAVWGMLASNGSIGAGEAYIQGYWRSNDLTAVTRVFVANLDVLDAMDSGLARLGRPLLRWLHWLNRNSRRGSQRNIIAHYDLGNDLFERLLDPTMMYSAALFESPEQSLEDAQLNKLERICRKLDLRPGDHLLEIGTGWGSLAIYAASQYGCKVTTTTLSREQYAHTCQRVEALGLQQRIEVLCKDYRDLEGRYDKLASIEMIEAVGHRYLPEYFRRCAALLKDDGLMLLQAITIRDQRYEQARRSVDFIQRHIFPGGALPSLSVLLNTASRQTPLNLLHLEDFGAHYARTLKHWHENLRQSRQALLELGYDETFQRLWEFYLCYCEGGFQERAIGVAQLLFAAPGARQVSMLERRQA
;
A
#
# COMPACT_ATOMS: atom_id res chain seq x y z
N MET A 1 7.61 -9.04 -27.60
CA MET A 1 7.06 -8.40 -26.40
C MET A 1 5.55 -8.65 -26.41
N PRO A 2 4.93 -9.34 -25.46
CA PRO A 2 3.48 -9.37 -25.37
C PRO A 2 3.03 -8.07 -24.70
N GLU A 3 2.12 -7.35 -25.35
CA GLU A 3 1.47 -6.14 -24.82
C GLU A 3 0.85 -6.42 -23.44
N PRO A 4 1.05 -5.54 -22.44
CA PRO A 4 0.32 -5.62 -21.18
C PRO A 4 -1.13 -5.21 -21.43
N THR A 5 -1.99 -6.17 -21.74
CA THR A 5 -3.44 -5.96 -21.82
C THR A 5 -4.01 -5.81 -20.41
N LEU A 6 -3.88 -4.61 -19.84
CA LEU A 6 -4.84 -4.11 -18.88
C LEU A 6 -6.14 -3.87 -19.67
N SER A 7 -6.98 -4.90 -19.76
CA SER A 7 -8.31 -4.74 -20.34
C SER A 7 -9.15 -3.90 -19.39
N VAL A 8 -9.10 -2.59 -19.57
CA VAL A 8 -10.19 -1.72 -19.16
C VAL A 8 -11.36 -2.12 -20.07
N THR A 9 -12.22 -3.01 -19.57
CA THR A 9 -13.47 -3.35 -20.24
C THR A 9 -14.18 -2.03 -20.50
N LYS A 10 -14.30 -1.65 -21.79
CA LYS A 10 -15.15 -0.54 -22.21
C LYS A 10 -16.52 -0.77 -21.57
N ALA A 11 -16.88 0.10 -20.64
CA ALA A 11 -18.19 0.12 -20.04
C ALA A 11 -19.21 0.23 -21.18
N GLY A 12 -19.93 -0.85 -21.42
CA GLY A 12 -21.00 -0.88 -22.40
C GLY A 12 -21.98 0.26 -22.11
N SER A 13 -22.35 0.97 -23.14
CA SER A 13 -23.19 2.16 -23.15
C SER A 13 -24.45 2.06 -22.27
N PHE A 14 -24.35 2.50 -21.02
CA PHE A 14 -25.49 2.82 -20.17
C PHE A 14 -26.00 4.24 -20.47
N ARG A 15 -26.26 4.54 -21.76
CA ARG A 15 -26.83 5.83 -22.19
C ARG A 15 -28.36 5.95 -22.00
N LEU A 16 -29.01 5.09 -21.21
CA LEU A 16 -30.48 5.00 -21.15
C LEU A 16 -31.12 5.31 -19.79
N PHE A 17 -30.38 5.89 -18.80
CA PHE A 17 -31.04 6.40 -17.59
C PHE A 17 -30.68 7.86 -17.37
N ASN A 18 -31.72 8.69 -17.13
CA ASN A 18 -31.66 10.13 -16.89
C ASN A 18 -30.52 10.50 -15.93
N GLY A 19 -29.42 11.09 -16.43
CA GLY A 19 -28.30 11.59 -15.63
C GLY A 19 -28.73 12.50 -14.46
N GLY A 20 -29.87 13.18 -14.60
CA GLY A 20 -30.46 14.02 -13.58
C GLY A 20 -30.86 13.31 -12.29
N VAL A 21 -31.31 12.06 -12.32
CA VAL A 21 -31.68 11.30 -11.11
C VAL A 21 -30.42 10.91 -10.32
N PHE A 22 -29.40 10.38 -11.00
CA PHE A 22 -28.13 10.01 -10.36
C PHE A 22 -27.41 11.23 -9.79
N LYS A 23 -27.40 12.36 -10.51
CA LYS A 23 -26.89 13.65 -10.04
C LYS A 23 -27.56 14.06 -8.72
N GLN A 24 -28.89 14.02 -8.66
CA GLN A 24 -29.63 14.38 -7.44
C GLN A 24 -29.33 13.45 -6.26
N VAL A 25 -29.20 12.13 -6.51
CA VAL A 25 -28.83 11.16 -5.47
C VAL A 25 -27.45 11.47 -4.92
N VAL A 26 -26.44 11.68 -5.78
CA VAL A 26 -25.07 12.01 -5.34
C VAL A 26 -25.04 13.35 -4.60
N LEU A 27 -25.66 14.42 -5.16
CA LEU A 27 -25.71 15.72 -4.50
C LEU A 27 -26.47 15.66 -3.17
N GLY A 28 -27.50 14.81 -3.07
CA GLY A 28 -28.19 14.53 -1.81
C GLY A 28 -27.27 13.97 -0.73
N GLN A 29 -26.36 13.04 -1.10
CA GLN A 29 -25.37 12.49 -0.15
C GLN A 29 -24.31 13.54 0.23
N LEU A 30 -23.83 14.35 -0.72
CA LEU A 30 -22.85 15.41 -0.45
C LEU A 30 -23.33 16.46 0.56
N ARG A 31 -24.65 16.68 0.68
CA ARG A 31 -25.23 17.57 1.70
C ARG A 31 -24.99 17.12 3.14
N HIS A 32 -24.59 15.86 3.33
CA HIS A 32 -24.28 15.28 4.65
C HIS A 32 -22.80 15.42 5.04
N LEU A 33 -21.98 16.07 4.21
CA LEU A 33 -20.60 16.39 4.56
C LEU A 33 -20.56 17.31 5.79
N ARG A 34 -19.82 16.91 6.82
CA ARG A 34 -19.70 17.62 8.09
C ARG A 34 -18.30 18.17 8.35
N GLN A 35 -17.29 17.47 7.83
CA GLN A 35 -15.87 17.82 8.01
C GLN A 35 -15.28 18.21 6.66
N GLY A 36 -14.57 19.35 6.62
CA GLY A 36 -14.04 19.89 5.37
C GLY A 36 -15.09 20.64 4.55
N HIS A 37 -14.64 21.17 3.44
CA HIS A 37 -15.44 21.89 2.47
C HIS A 37 -15.17 21.38 1.06
N LEU A 38 -16.21 21.04 0.32
CA LEU A 38 -16.15 20.64 -1.07
C LEU A 38 -16.85 21.66 -1.95
N ARG A 39 -16.12 22.27 -2.87
CA ARG A 39 -16.65 23.10 -3.95
C ARG A 39 -16.74 22.28 -5.24
N LEU A 40 -17.94 22.15 -5.79
CA LEU A 40 -18.21 21.42 -7.01
C LEU A 40 -18.55 22.38 -8.14
N LEU A 41 -17.75 22.38 -9.20
CA LEU A 41 -17.94 23.21 -10.39
C LEU A 41 -18.66 22.41 -11.47
N LEU A 42 -19.74 22.94 -12.02
CA LEU A 42 -20.63 22.29 -12.99
C LEU A 42 -21.06 23.33 -14.03
N GLU A 43 -20.63 23.21 -15.27
CA GLU A 43 -21.12 24.03 -16.40
C GLU A 43 -21.25 25.54 -16.09
N GLY A 44 -20.31 26.09 -15.31
CA GLY A 44 -20.31 27.52 -14.89
C GLY A 44 -21.04 27.78 -13.58
N GLU A 45 -21.72 26.82 -12.99
CA GLU A 45 -22.30 26.91 -11.64
C GLU A 45 -21.33 26.34 -10.60
N SER A 46 -21.39 26.87 -9.38
CA SER A 46 -20.64 26.41 -8.23
C SER A 46 -21.59 25.98 -7.12
N LEU A 47 -21.47 24.71 -6.70
CA LEU A 47 -22.18 24.17 -5.55
C LEU A 47 -21.19 23.96 -4.39
N SER A 48 -21.65 24.23 -3.17
CA SER A 48 -20.82 24.20 -1.96
C SER A 48 -21.41 23.23 -0.94
N PHE A 49 -20.56 22.37 -0.37
CA PHE A 49 -20.95 21.34 0.59
C PHE A 49 -19.98 21.32 1.78
N GLY A 50 -20.46 21.03 2.98
CA GLY A 50 -19.67 21.04 4.20
C GLY A 50 -19.49 22.43 4.78
N ASP A 51 -18.42 22.64 5.57
CA ASP A 51 -18.15 23.90 6.26
C ASP A 51 -17.19 24.79 5.45
N PRO A 52 -17.65 25.93 4.90
CA PRO A 52 -16.80 26.85 4.14
C PRO A 52 -15.64 27.44 4.94
N ALA A 53 -15.73 27.47 6.28
CA ALA A 53 -14.67 27.97 7.15
C ALA A 53 -13.62 26.88 7.51
N SER A 54 -13.82 25.65 7.05
CA SER A 54 -12.87 24.56 7.30
C SER A 54 -11.51 24.84 6.67
N VAL A 55 -10.44 24.46 7.35
CA VAL A 55 -9.07 24.50 6.80
C VAL A 55 -8.91 23.49 5.65
N LEU A 56 -9.64 22.37 5.70
CA LEU A 56 -9.65 21.38 4.64
C LEU A 56 -10.61 21.80 3.53
N GLN A 57 -10.07 22.27 2.42
CA GLN A 57 -10.79 22.74 1.24
C GLN A 57 -10.48 21.85 0.05
N ALA A 58 -11.50 21.43 -0.68
CA ALA A 58 -11.37 20.67 -1.91
C ALA A 58 -12.23 21.27 -3.01
N GLU A 59 -11.74 21.23 -4.24
CA GLU A 59 -12.47 21.66 -5.43
C GLU A 59 -12.48 20.53 -6.47
N VAL A 60 -13.65 20.26 -7.02
CA VAL A 60 -13.87 19.27 -8.06
C VAL A 60 -14.61 19.94 -9.22
N GLU A 61 -14.08 19.82 -10.43
CA GLU A 61 -14.73 20.27 -11.65
C GLU A 61 -15.23 19.04 -12.42
N ILE A 62 -16.52 19.02 -12.71
CA ILE A 62 -17.15 17.98 -13.51
C ILE A 62 -17.05 18.36 -14.98
N LEU A 63 -16.49 17.45 -15.79
CA LEU A 63 -16.23 17.63 -17.21
C LEU A 63 -17.18 16.80 -18.08
N ASP A 64 -17.75 15.71 -17.53
CA ASP A 64 -18.68 14.82 -18.22
C ASP A 64 -19.74 14.28 -17.25
N ASP A 65 -21.01 14.36 -17.65
CA ASP A 65 -22.15 13.90 -16.84
C ASP A 65 -22.18 12.38 -16.61
N ALA A 66 -21.38 11.60 -17.35
CA ALA A 66 -21.22 10.16 -17.11
C ALA A 66 -20.70 9.85 -15.69
N VAL A 67 -20.02 10.82 -15.05
CA VAL A 67 -19.55 10.71 -13.66
C VAL A 67 -20.69 10.36 -12.69
N TRP A 68 -21.89 10.92 -12.88
CA TRP A 68 -23.02 10.70 -11.96
C TRP A 68 -23.48 9.23 -11.95
N GLY A 69 -23.53 8.60 -13.14
CA GLY A 69 -23.85 7.18 -13.26
C GLY A 69 -22.80 6.28 -12.60
N MET A 70 -21.53 6.62 -12.78
CA MET A 70 -20.42 5.87 -12.18
C MET A 70 -20.40 5.98 -10.65
N LEU A 71 -20.57 7.18 -10.11
CA LEU A 71 -20.68 7.42 -8.66
C LEU A 71 -21.89 6.67 -8.07
N ALA A 72 -23.05 6.77 -8.67
CA ALA A 72 -24.28 6.14 -8.17
C ALA A 72 -24.22 4.60 -8.22
N SER A 73 -23.54 4.01 -9.22
CA SER A 73 -23.46 2.56 -9.40
C SER A 73 -22.30 1.88 -8.69
N ASN A 74 -21.16 2.55 -8.58
CA ASN A 74 -19.91 1.97 -8.04
C ASN A 74 -19.33 2.74 -6.83
N GLY A 75 -20.00 3.79 -6.35
CA GLY A 75 -19.56 4.55 -5.16
C GLY A 75 -18.15 5.12 -5.31
N SER A 76 -17.31 4.89 -4.29
CA SER A 76 -15.91 5.35 -4.23
C SER A 76 -15.06 4.77 -5.36
N ILE A 77 -15.27 3.53 -5.78
CA ILE A 77 -14.59 2.93 -6.93
C ILE A 77 -14.97 3.69 -8.21
N GLY A 78 -16.27 3.99 -8.38
CA GLY A 78 -16.77 4.75 -9.54
C GLY A 78 -16.19 6.16 -9.61
N ALA A 79 -15.91 6.81 -8.46
CA ALA A 79 -15.24 8.09 -8.41
C ALA A 79 -13.82 8.01 -9.02
N GLY A 80 -13.03 7.01 -8.60
CA GLY A 80 -11.69 6.79 -9.14
C GLY A 80 -11.70 6.42 -10.62
N GLU A 81 -12.61 5.53 -11.05
CA GLU A 81 -12.77 5.17 -12.45
C GLU A 81 -13.15 6.36 -13.33
N ALA A 82 -14.04 7.23 -12.85
CA ALA A 82 -14.43 8.46 -13.55
C ALA A 82 -13.26 9.47 -13.65
N TYR A 83 -12.41 9.56 -12.62
CA TYR A 83 -11.18 10.35 -12.66
C TYR A 83 -10.23 9.85 -13.74
N ILE A 84 -9.99 8.55 -13.78
CA ILE A 84 -9.11 7.89 -14.75
C ILE A 84 -9.60 8.17 -16.18
N GLN A 85 -10.92 8.14 -16.42
CA GLN A 85 -11.52 8.47 -17.71
C GLN A 85 -11.53 9.97 -18.04
N GLY A 86 -11.16 10.84 -17.08
CA GLY A 86 -11.12 12.28 -17.25
C GLY A 86 -12.50 12.96 -17.18
N TYR A 87 -13.48 12.33 -16.56
CA TYR A 87 -14.84 12.90 -16.41
C TYR A 87 -14.92 13.97 -15.32
N TRP A 88 -13.92 14.06 -14.47
CA TRP A 88 -13.74 15.14 -13.50
C TRP A 88 -12.25 15.38 -13.24
N ARG A 89 -11.97 16.55 -12.69
CA ARG A 89 -10.62 16.94 -12.29
C ARG A 89 -10.63 17.73 -10.98
N SER A 90 -9.48 17.83 -10.34
CA SER A 90 -9.22 18.66 -9.18
C SER A 90 -7.82 19.26 -9.27
N ASN A 91 -7.62 20.41 -8.66
CA ASN A 91 -6.30 21.00 -8.46
C ASN A 91 -5.54 20.39 -7.28
N ASP A 92 -6.26 19.75 -6.33
CA ASP A 92 -5.72 19.02 -5.19
C ASP A 92 -6.54 17.74 -4.94
N LEU A 93 -6.11 16.66 -5.58
CA LEU A 93 -6.77 15.35 -5.50
C LEU A 93 -6.66 14.75 -4.10
N THR A 94 -5.55 15.01 -3.38
CA THR A 94 -5.36 14.58 -1.99
C THR A 94 -6.37 15.26 -1.08
N ALA A 95 -6.63 16.58 -1.25
CA ALA A 95 -7.64 17.27 -0.47
C ALA A 95 -9.07 16.70 -0.71
N VAL A 96 -9.40 16.35 -1.97
CA VAL A 96 -10.67 15.67 -2.28
C VAL A 96 -10.78 14.36 -1.51
N THR A 97 -9.75 13.51 -1.57
CA THR A 97 -9.72 12.23 -0.85
C THR A 97 -9.88 12.45 0.65
N ARG A 98 -9.18 13.42 1.22
CA ARG A 98 -9.25 13.75 2.66
C ARG A 98 -10.67 14.16 3.09
N VAL A 99 -11.33 15.03 2.32
CA VAL A 99 -12.73 15.43 2.62
C VAL A 99 -13.63 14.19 2.71
N PHE A 100 -13.50 13.25 1.78
CA PHE A 100 -14.31 12.03 1.80
C PHE A 100 -13.91 11.07 2.92
N VAL A 101 -12.61 10.90 3.19
CA VAL A 101 -12.12 10.04 4.29
C VAL A 101 -12.51 10.60 5.66
N ALA A 102 -12.53 11.93 5.82
CA ALA A 102 -13.02 12.58 7.04
C ALA A 102 -14.54 12.36 7.27
N ASN A 103 -15.29 12.03 6.21
CA ASN A 103 -16.74 11.77 6.23
C ASN A 103 -17.05 10.34 5.77
N LEU A 104 -16.46 9.32 6.45
CA LEU A 104 -16.63 7.91 6.08
C LEU A 104 -18.08 7.42 6.09
N ASP A 105 -18.95 8.03 6.90
CA ASP A 105 -20.39 7.76 6.91
C ASP A 105 -21.06 8.15 5.58
N VAL A 106 -20.63 9.25 4.96
CA VAL A 106 -21.11 9.68 3.63
C VAL A 106 -20.59 8.71 2.56
N LEU A 107 -19.29 8.32 2.62
CA LEU A 107 -18.74 7.31 1.72
C LEU A 107 -19.48 5.96 1.83
N ASP A 108 -19.71 5.50 3.06
CA ASP A 108 -20.41 4.24 3.30
C ASP A 108 -21.85 4.29 2.77
N ALA A 109 -22.53 5.46 2.88
CA ALA A 109 -23.85 5.66 2.32
C ALA A 109 -23.84 5.62 0.79
N MET A 110 -22.87 6.27 0.14
CA MET A 110 -22.66 6.21 -1.32
C MET A 110 -22.36 4.77 -1.78
N ASP A 111 -21.50 4.06 -1.06
CA ASP A 111 -21.16 2.67 -1.37
C ASP A 111 -22.32 1.69 -1.06
N SER A 112 -23.29 2.06 -0.21
CA SER A 112 -24.41 1.18 0.18
C SER A 112 -25.66 1.32 -0.70
N GLY A 113 -25.83 2.37 -1.48
CA GLY A 113 -26.97 2.64 -2.35
C GLY A 113 -27.11 1.64 -3.50
N LEU A 114 -27.26 2.12 -4.72
CA LEU A 114 -27.30 1.29 -5.95
C LEU A 114 -26.00 0.49 -6.15
N ALA A 115 -24.87 1.00 -5.67
CA ALA A 115 -23.57 0.30 -5.65
C ALA A 115 -23.65 -1.06 -4.94
N ARG A 116 -24.59 -1.26 -4.02
CA ARG A 116 -24.80 -2.53 -3.34
C ARG A 116 -25.16 -3.68 -4.29
N LEU A 117 -25.79 -3.39 -5.42
CA LEU A 117 -26.18 -4.39 -6.42
C LEU A 117 -24.98 -5.02 -7.14
N GLY A 118 -23.89 -4.26 -7.33
CA GLY A 118 -22.64 -4.73 -7.92
C GLY A 118 -21.72 -5.52 -6.97
N ARG A 119 -21.91 -5.38 -5.66
CA ARG A 119 -21.03 -6.01 -4.64
C ARG A 119 -20.86 -7.53 -4.75
N PRO A 120 -21.90 -8.34 -5.04
CA PRO A 120 -21.70 -9.78 -5.17
C PRO A 120 -20.72 -10.14 -6.28
N LEU A 121 -20.81 -9.46 -7.42
CA LEU A 121 -19.89 -9.64 -8.55
C LEU A 121 -18.46 -9.22 -8.18
N LEU A 122 -18.29 -8.05 -7.55
CA LEU A 122 -16.97 -7.58 -7.10
C LEU A 122 -16.35 -8.52 -6.08
N ARG A 123 -17.14 -9.04 -5.13
CA ARG A 123 -16.69 -10.05 -4.15
C ARG A 123 -16.31 -11.36 -4.81
N TRP A 124 -17.04 -11.79 -5.82
CA TRP A 124 -16.72 -12.98 -6.59
C TRP A 124 -15.42 -12.81 -7.38
N LEU A 125 -15.22 -11.67 -8.05
CA LEU A 125 -13.97 -11.33 -8.74
C LEU A 125 -12.79 -11.28 -7.76
N HIS A 126 -12.96 -10.64 -6.60
CA HIS A 126 -11.94 -10.62 -5.56
C HIS A 126 -11.64 -12.02 -5.01
N TRP A 127 -12.66 -12.88 -4.87
CA TRP A 127 -12.45 -14.27 -4.48
C TRP A 127 -11.64 -15.06 -5.51
N LEU A 128 -11.78 -14.78 -6.80
CA LEU A 128 -10.93 -15.35 -7.86
C LEU A 128 -9.46 -14.90 -7.72
N ASN A 129 -9.23 -13.70 -7.22
CA ASN A 129 -7.90 -13.13 -6.96
C ASN A 129 -7.35 -13.48 -5.57
N ARG A 130 -7.95 -14.45 -4.86
CA ARG A 130 -7.46 -14.89 -3.54
C ARG A 130 -6.00 -15.34 -3.60
N ASN A 131 -5.25 -15.05 -2.52
CA ASN A 131 -3.82 -15.32 -2.40
C ASN A 131 -3.50 -16.80 -2.08
N SER A 132 -4.08 -17.75 -2.84
CA SER A 132 -3.58 -19.11 -2.92
C SER A 132 -2.15 -19.10 -3.52
N ARG A 133 -1.39 -20.18 -3.44
CA ARG A 133 -0.02 -20.24 -4.00
C ARG A 133 0.08 -19.72 -5.45
N ARG A 134 -0.85 -20.15 -6.33
CA ARG A 134 -0.93 -19.66 -7.72
C ARG A 134 -1.49 -18.23 -7.82
N GLY A 135 -2.43 -17.88 -6.94
CA GLY A 135 -3.04 -16.55 -6.91
C GLY A 135 -2.05 -15.48 -6.46
N SER A 136 -1.27 -15.72 -5.39
CA SER A 136 -0.24 -14.78 -4.93
C SER A 136 0.79 -14.48 -6.02
N GLN A 137 1.29 -15.51 -6.70
CA GLN A 137 2.25 -15.32 -7.79
C GLN A 137 1.65 -14.44 -8.91
N ARG A 138 0.43 -14.75 -9.37
CA ARG A 138 -0.25 -13.97 -10.41
C ARG A 138 -0.48 -12.51 -10.00
N ASN A 139 -0.93 -12.28 -8.77
CA ASN A 139 -1.24 -10.94 -8.27
C ASN A 139 0.01 -10.07 -8.11
N ILE A 140 1.12 -10.67 -7.61
CA ILE A 140 2.41 -10.00 -7.50
C ILE A 140 2.99 -9.66 -8.88
N ILE A 141 2.96 -10.61 -9.82
CA ILE A 141 3.39 -10.39 -11.20
C ILE A 141 2.61 -9.22 -11.81
N ALA A 142 1.29 -9.18 -11.69
CA ALA A 142 0.47 -8.13 -12.28
C ALA A 142 0.81 -6.70 -11.78
N HIS A 143 1.34 -6.55 -10.57
CA HIS A 143 1.69 -5.24 -10.03
C HIS A 143 3.17 -4.88 -10.23
N TYR A 144 4.10 -5.82 -10.05
CA TYR A 144 5.53 -5.53 -10.10
C TYR A 144 6.16 -5.70 -11.49
N ASP A 145 5.50 -6.40 -12.42
CA ASP A 145 5.95 -6.51 -13.81
C ASP A 145 5.49 -5.32 -14.70
N LEU A 146 5.09 -4.20 -14.08
CA LEU A 146 4.80 -2.93 -14.78
C LEU A 146 6.05 -2.30 -15.40
N GLY A 147 7.25 -2.74 -15.03
CA GLY A 147 8.54 -2.29 -15.52
C GLY A 147 9.35 -1.55 -14.47
N ASN A 148 10.66 -1.87 -14.38
CA ASN A 148 11.57 -1.22 -13.45
C ASN A 148 11.72 0.28 -13.75
N ASP A 149 11.60 0.68 -15.01
CA ASP A 149 11.69 2.05 -15.50
C ASP A 149 10.61 2.99 -14.92
N LEU A 150 9.42 2.48 -14.62
CA LEU A 150 8.40 3.22 -13.86
C LEU A 150 8.87 3.46 -12.41
N PHE A 151 9.31 2.40 -11.74
CA PHE A 151 9.68 2.47 -10.32
C PHE A 151 10.96 3.28 -10.08
N GLU A 152 11.92 3.24 -11.02
CA GLU A 152 13.12 4.09 -11.00
C GLU A 152 12.81 5.59 -11.07
N ARG A 153 11.69 5.97 -11.70
CA ARG A 153 11.22 7.36 -11.78
C ARG A 153 10.34 7.77 -10.61
N LEU A 154 9.69 6.81 -10.00
CA LEU A 154 8.76 7.04 -8.88
C LEU A 154 9.50 7.08 -7.55
N LEU A 155 10.40 6.13 -7.33
CA LEU A 155 11.09 5.91 -6.07
C LEU A 155 12.38 6.74 -5.96
N ASP A 156 12.98 6.70 -4.78
CA ASP A 156 14.33 7.21 -4.53
C ASP A 156 15.40 6.21 -5.02
N PRO A 157 16.71 6.57 -5.06
CA PRO A 157 17.76 5.68 -5.52
C PRO A 157 17.89 4.35 -4.77
N THR A 158 17.37 4.26 -3.55
CA THR A 158 17.34 2.98 -2.82
C THR A 158 16.36 2.00 -3.44
N MET A 159 15.40 2.45 -4.23
CA MET A 159 14.30 1.66 -4.80
C MET A 159 13.41 1.03 -3.72
N MET A 160 13.20 1.73 -2.59
CA MET A 160 12.40 1.20 -1.50
C MET A 160 10.92 1.55 -1.66
N TYR A 161 10.08 0.57 -2.02
CA TYR A 161 8.64 0.75 -2.22
C TYR A 161 7.85 0.44 -0.96
N SER A 162 8.06 1.27 0.06
CA SER A 162 7.36 1.23 1.36
C SER A 162 7.55 2.56 2.10
N ALA A 163 6.82 2.77 3.19
CA ALA A 163 6.90 4.01 3.97
C ALA A 163 8.34 4.35 4.37
N ALA A 164 8.79 5.57 4.11
CA ALA A 164 10.02 6.14 4.63
C ALA A 164 9.84 6.63 6.07
N LEU A 165 10.94 6.97 6.76
CA LEU A 165 10.92 7.52 8.12
C LEU A 165 11.71 8.83 8.16
N PHE A 166 11.00 9.95 8.15
CA PHE A 166 11.57 11.29 8.13
C PHE A 166 11.89 11.75 9.56
N GLU A 167 13.10 12.22 9.80
CA GLU A 167 13.53 12.77 11.10
C GLU A 167 13.44 14.29 11.14
N SER A 168 13.39 14.96 9.97
CA SER A 168 13.15 16.41 9.87
C SER A 168 12.22 16.76 8.70
N PRO A 169 11.60 17.95 8.69
CA PRO A 169 10.75 18.42 7.61
C PRO A 169 11.49 18.57 6.26
N GLU A 170 12.77 18.90 6.27
CA GLU A 170 13.57 19.18 5.07
C GLU A 170 14.26 17.95 4.50
N GLN A 171 14.15 16.80 5.18
CA GLN A 171 14.86 15.58 4.81
C GLN A 171 14.40 15.05 3.46
N SER A 172 15.35 14.60 2.63
CA SER A 172 15.08 13.96 1.34
C SER A 172 14.38 12.61 1.52
N LEU A 173 13.73 12.12 0.45
CA LEU A 173 13.12 10.80 0.46
C LEU A 173 14.18 9.70 0.64
N GLU A 174 15.34 9.84 -0.01
CA GLU A 174 16.45 8.89 0.09
C GLU A 174 16.96 8.78 1.54
N ASP A 175 17.27 9.91 2.19
CA ASP A 175 17.71 9.90 3.59
C ASP A 175 16.66 9.31 4.53
N ALA A 176 15.39 9.61 4.27
CA ALA A 176 14.28 9.05 5.07
C ALA A 176 14.13 7.53 4.87
N GLN A 177 14.41 7.01 3.66
CA GLN A 177 14.46 5.56 3.43
C GLN A 177 15.66 4.93 4.12
N LEU A 178 16.83 5.55 4.06
CA LEU A 178 18.02 5.10 4.79
C LEU A 178 17.80 5.08 6.31
N ASN A 179 17.14 6.10 6.86
CA ASN A 179 16.75 6.11 8.29
C ASN A 179 15.84 4.94 8.65
N LYS A 180 14.86 4.61 7.78
CA LYS A 180 14.01 3.44 8.01
C LYS A 180 14.81 2.15 7.98
N LEU A 181 15.71 1.96 7.02
CA LEU A 181 16.56 0.77 6.92
C LEU A 181 17.43 0.62 8.17
N GLU A 182 18.07 1.71 8.61
CA GLU A 182 18.84 1.76 9.86
C GLU A 182 17.97 1.41 11.07
N ARG A 183 16.75 1.98 11.15
CA ARG A 183 15.81 1.70 12.24
C ARG A 183 15.42 0.22 12.31
N ILE A 184 15.20 -0.42 11.16
CA ILE A 184 14.90 -1.86 11.06
C ILE A 184 16.08 -2.68 11.60
N CYS A 185 17.30 -2.39 11.11
CA CYS A 185 18.51 -3.12 11.50
C CYS A 185 18.80 -2.97 13.00
N ARG A 186 18.63 -1.76 13.55
CA ARG A 186 18.78 -1.51 15.01
C ARG A 186 17.73 -2.23 15.85
N LYS A 187 16.46 -2.24 15.43
CA LYS A 187 15.39 -2.96 16.13
C LYS A 187 15.65 -4.46 16.16
N LEU A 188 16.17 -5.01 15.07
CA LEU A 188 16.58 -6.41 14.99
C LEU A 188 17.88 -6.71 15.73
N ASP A 189 18.59 -5.69 16.22
CA ASP A 189 19.92 -5.82 16.83
C ASP A 189 20.88 -6.65 15.95
N LEU A 190 20.96 -6.27 14.64
CA LEU A 190 21.77 -6.98 13.66
C LEU A 190 23.25 -6.90 13.98
N ARG A 191 23.97 -8.01 13.83
CA ARG A 191 25.39 -8.15 14.10
C ARG A 191 26.09 -8.92 12.97
N PRO A 192 27.40 -8.79 12.79
CA PRO A 192 28.14 -9.43 11.69
C PRO A 192 28.00 -10.96 11.62
N GLY A 193 27.68 -11.63 12.73
CA GLY A 193 27.47 -13.10 12.76
C GLY A 193 26.08 -13.56 12.45
N ASP A 194 25.11 -12.65 12.35
CA ASP A 194 23.69 -12.99 12.15
C ASP A 194 23.41 -13.44 10.72
N HIS A 195 22.41 -14.30 10.59
CA HIS A 195 21.77 -14.63 9.32
C HIS A 195 20.34 -14.07 9.32
N LEU A 196 20.12 -13.01 8.55
CA LEU A 196 18.83 -12.37 8.35
C LEU A 196 18.04 -13.09 7.25
N LEU A 197 16.79 -13.42 7.51
CA LEU A 197 15.81 -13.74 6.48
C LEU A 197 14.96 -12.51 6.19
N GLU A 198 14.89 -12.09 4.92
CA GLU A 198 13.96 -11.09 4.45
C GLU A 198 12.86 -11.74 3.60
N ILE A 199 11.60 -11.54 3.99
CA ILE A 199 10.44 -11.99 3.22
C ILE A 199 9.85 -10.79 2.48
N GLY A 200 10.07 -10.73 1.17
CA GLY A 200 9.71 -9.59 0.33
C GLY A 200 10.94 -8.75 -0.04
N THR A 201 11.74 -9.25 -1.00
CA THR A 201 13.00 -8.62 -1.44
C THR A 201 12.84 -7.19 -1.95
N GLY A 202 11.70 -6.88 -2.60
CA GLY A 202 11.59 -5.67 -3.41
C GLY A 202 12.73 -5.60 -4.43
N TRP A 203 13.40 -4.48 -4.52
CA TRP A 203 14.60 -4.30 -5.35
C TRP A 203 15.93 -4.46 -4.57
N GLY A 204 15.87 -5.13 -3.40
CA GLY A 204 17.05 -5.55 -2.63
C GLY A 204 17.56 -4.55 -1.60
N SER A 205 16.85 -3.47 -1.35
CA SER A 205 17.34 -2.33 -0.54
C SER A 205 17.71 -2.72 0.89
N LEU A 206 16.83 -3.45 1.60
CA LEU A 206 17.12 -3.86 2.98
C LEU A 206 18.23 -4.93 3.02
N ALA A 207 18.19 -5.92 2.12
CA ALA A 207 19.23 -6.94 2.04
C ALA A 207 20.61 -6.33 1.82
N ILE A 208 20.73 -5.41 0.84
CA ILE A 208 21.98 -4.71 0.52
C ILE A 208 22.44 -3.86 1.71
N TYR A 209 21.52 -3.09 2.32
CA TYR A 209 21.84 -2.25 3.48
C TYR A 209 22.35 -3.07 4.66
N ALA A 210 21.62 -4.12 5.03
CA ALA A 210 21.99 -5.01 6.14
C ALA A 210 23.33 -5.70 5.92
N ALA A 211 23.58 -6.25 4.74
CA ALA A 211 24.84 -6.90 4.41
C ALA A 211 26.03 -5.92 4.38
N SER A 212 25.82 -4.70 3.85
CA SER A 212 26.86 -3.69 3.71
C SER A 212 27.21 -3.03 5.03
N GLN A 213 26.20 -2.57 5.79
CA GLN A 213 26.40 -1.76 7.00
C GLN A 213 26.62 -2.61 8.25
N TYR A 214 25.97 -3.78 8.33
CA TYR A 214 26.03 -4.65 9.50
C TYR A 214 26.87 -5.91 9.29
N GLY A 215 27.28 -6.18 8.05
CA GLY A 215 28.13 -7.33 7.71
C GLY A 215 27.49 -8.70 7.95
N CYS A 216 26.17 -8.77 8.14
CA CYS A 216 25.44 -10.02 8.34
C CYS A 216 25.24 -10.77 7.01
N LYS A 217 24.89 -12.06 7.11
CA LYS A 217 24.38 -12.82 5.95
C LYS A 217 22.90 -12.53 5.77
N VAL A 218 22.43 -12.49 4.53
CA VAL A 218 21.03 -12.26 4.20
C VAL A 218 20.57 -13.30 3.20
N THR A 219 19.45 -13.98 3.51
CA THR A 219 18.64 -14.69 2.52
C THR A 219 17.39 -13.86 2.31
N THR A 220 17.10 -13.50 1.05
CA THR A 220 15.92 -12.70 0.71
C THR A 220 15.10 -13.40 -0.37
N THR A 221 13.76 -13.24 -0.35
CA THR A 221 12.87 -13.94 -1.28
C THR A 221 11.81 -13.04 -1.89
N THR A 222 11.55 -13.25 -3.18
CA THR A 222 10.45 -12.62 -3.94
C THR A 222 9.76 -13.64 -4.85
N LEU A 223 8.55 -13.32 -5.31
CA LEU A 223 7.85 -14.07 -6.37
C LEU A 223 7.93 -13.36 -7.74
N SER A 224 8.37 -12.11 -7.79
CA SER A 224 8.59 -11.35 -9.02
C SER A 224 9.94 -11.70 -9.64
N ARG A 225 9.93 -12.11 -10.91
CA ARG A 225 11.17 -12.40 -11.65
C ARG A 225 11.96 -11.13 -11.95
N GLU A 226 11.27 -10.01 -12.16
CA GLU A 226 11.87 -8.69 -12.40
C GLU A 226 12.64 -8.23 -11.15
N GLN A 227 12.00 -8.28 -9.98
CA GLN A 227 12.67 -7.94 -8.71
C GLN A 227 13.86 -8.87 -8.43
N TYR A 228 13.70 -10.18 -8.68
CA TYR A 228 14.78 -11.15 -8.53
C TYR A 228 15.98 -10.80 -9.41
N ALA A 229 15.77 -10.60 -10.72
CA ALA A 229 16.83 -10.30 -11.67
C ALA A 229 17.54 -8.98 -11.32
N HIS A 230 16.77 -7.93 -11.05
CA HIS A 230 17.30 -6.63 -10.67
C HIS A 230 18.11 -6.68 -9.37
N THR A 231 17.61 -7.38 -8.35
CA THR A 231 18.34 -7.55 -7.07
C THR A 231 19.63 -8.32 -7.26
N CYS A 232 19.64 -9.42 -8.04
CA CYS A 232 20.86 -10.16 -8.34
C CYS A 232 21.92 -9.27 -9.02
N GLN A 233 21.52 -8.45 -10.00
CA GLN A 233 22.43 -7.50 -10.66
C GLN A 233 23.02 -6.48 -9.68
N ARG A 234 22.20 -5.90 -8.79
CA ARG A 234 22.68 -4.97 -7.76
C ARG A 234 23.64 -5.62 -6.78
N VAL A 235 23.32 -6.82 -6.33
CA VAL A 235 24.18 -7.62 -5.42
C VAL A 235 25.52 -7.92 -6.07
N GLU A 236 25.54 -8.27 -7.36
CA GLU A 236 26.75 -8.52 -8.12
C GLU A 236 27.58 -7.25 -8.31
N ALA A 237 26.96 -6.15 -8.74
CA ALA A 237 27.63 -4.86 -8.92
C ALA A 237 28.29 -4.34 -7.63
N LEU A 238 27.76 -4.68 -6.46
CA LEU A 238 28.29 -4.30 -5.15
C LEU A 238 29.25 -5.34 -4.53
N GLY A 239 29.48 -6.48 -5.19
CA GLY A 239 30.37 -7.53 -4.70
C GLY A 239 29.84 -8.26 -3.45
N LEU A 240 28.52 -8.32 -3.27
CA LEU A 240 27.88 -8.86 -2.07
C LEU A 240 27.39 -10.32 -2.21
N GLN A 241 27.75 -11.03 -3.29
CA GLN A 241 27.25 -12.41 -3.59
C GLN A 241 27.60 -13.42 -2.51
N GLN A 242 28.67 -13.18 -1.74
CA GLN A 242 29.07 -14.07 -0.64
C GLN A 242 28.26 -13.82 0.65
N ARG A 243 27.49 -12.72 0.69
CA ARG A 243 26.69 -12.34 1.87
C ARG A 243 25.20 -12.40 1.63
N ILE A 244 24.73 -12.20 0.37
CA ILE A 244 23.31 -12.12 0.03
C ILE A 244 22.95 -13.26 -0.91
N GLU A 245 22.00 -14.09 -0.48
CA GLU A 245 21.33 -15.09 -1.29
C GLU A 245 19.95 -14.59 -1.67
N VAL A 246 19.69 -14.43 -2.97
CA VAL A 246 18.39 -14.01 -3.50
C VAL A 246 17.64 -15.23 -4.00
N LEU A 247 16.40 -15.43 -3.54
CA LEU A 247 15.56 -16.56 -3.91
C LEU A 247 14.32 -16.09 -4.67
N CYS A 248 13.97 -16.81 -5.74
CA CYS A 248 12.66 -16.65 -6.41
C CYS A 248 11.72 -17.77 -5.92
N LYS A 249 11.30 -17.66 -4.65
CA LYS A 249 10.53 -18.69 -3.93
C LYS A 249 9.40 -18.09 -3.11
N ASP A 250 8.31 -18.85 -2.98
CA ASP A 250 7.25 -18.52 -2.02
C ASP A 250 7.78 -18.69 -0.58
N TYR A 251 7.45 -17.73 0.31
CA TYR A 251 7.87 -17.80 1.73
C TYR A 251 7.38 -19.08 2.43
N ARG A 252 6.31 -19.69 1.94
CA ARG A 252 5.77 -20.96 2.45
C ARG A 252 6.68 -22.15 2.19
N ASP A 253 7.57 -22.04 1.20
CA ASP A 253 8.49 -23.10 0.77
C ASP A 253 9.94 -22.87 1.24
N LEU A 254 10.18 -21.81 2.03
CA LEU A 254 11.51 -21.54 2.59
C LEU A 254 11.85 -22.56 3.68
N GLU A 255 13.11 -22.87 3.81
CA GLU A 255 13.67 -23.80 4.79
C GLU A 255 14.80 -23.14 5.58
N GLY A 256 15.25 -23.79 6.67
CA GLY A 256 16.32 -23.29 7.51
C GLY A 256 15.84 -22.60 8.79
N ARG A 257 16.82 -22.09 9.54
CA ARG A 257 16.62 -21.37 10.81
C ARG A 257 17.50 -20.11 10.79
N TYR A 258 16.93 -18.98 11.05
CA TYR A 258 17.55 -17.66 10.94
C TYR A 258 17.60 -16.94 12.29
N ASP A 259 18.66 -16.15 12.50
CA ASP A 259 18.82 -15.36 13.71
C ASP A 259 17.78 -14.22 13.76
N LYS A 260 17.53 -13.64 12.61
CA LYS A 260 16.64 -12.48 12.45
C LYS A 260 15.71 -12.68 11.25
N LEU A 261 14.51 -12.11 11.34
CA LEU A 261 13.54 -12.10 10.25
C LEU A 261 12.99 -10.69 10.06
N ALA A 262 12.96 -10.21 8.83
CA ALA A 262 12.29 -8.96 8.43
C ALA A 262 11.23 -9.22 7.37
N SER A 263 10.09 -8.55 7.47
CA SER A 263 9.07 -8.53 6.44
C SER A 263 8.44 -7.15 6.39
N ILE A 264 8.66 -6.45 5.28
CA ILE A 264 8.34 -5.03 5.14
C ILE A 264 7.24 -4.88 4.09
N GLU A 265 6.03 -4.54 4.54
CA GLU A 265 4.85 -4.29 3.69
C GLU A 265 4.61 -5.41 2.65
N MET A 266 4.77 -6.66 3.11
CA MET A 266 4.49 -7.85 2.33
C MET A 266 3.23 -8.57 2.83
N ILE A 267 2.89 -8.40 4.11
CA ILE A 267 1.78 -9.11 4.75
C ILE A 267 0.42 -8.75 4.14
N GLU A 268 0.32 -7.58 3.52
CA GLU A 268 -0.85 -7.11 2.77
C GLU A 268 -1.15 -8.02 1.57
N ALA A 269 -0.12 -8.64 0.99
CA ALA A 269 -0.26 -9.61 -0.09
C ALA A 269 -0.54 -11.04 0.39
N VAL A 270 -0.58 -11.28 1.70
CA VAL A 270 -0.89 -12.61 2.28
C VAL A 270 -2.39 -12.88 2.22
N GLY A 271 -3.22 -11.88 2.56
CA GLY A 271 -4.67 -12.01 2.65
C GLY A 271 -5.14 -12.53 4.02
N HIS A 272 -6.29 -12.06 4.47
CA HIS A 272 -6.83 -12.31 5.83
C HIS A 272 -6.86 -13.79 6.24
N ARG A 273 -7.19 -14.67 5.29
CA ARG A 273 -7.33 -16.11 5.54
C ARG A 273 -6.02 -16.79 5.88
N TYR A 274 -4.89 -16.28 5.36
CA TYR A 274 -3.59 -16.93 5.43
C TYR A 274 -2.67 -16.32 6.50
N LEU A 275 -3.12 -15.30 7.24
CA LEU A 275 -2.36 -14.72 8.36
C LEU A 275 -1.90 -15.76 9.39
N PRO A 276 -2.74 -16.76 9.81
CA PRO A 276 -2.30 -17.81 10.73
C PRO A 276 -1.14 -18.67 10.18
N GLU A 277 -1.18 -19.01 8.88
CA GLU A 277 -0.12 -19.77 8.21
C GLU A 277 1.17 -18.94 8.13
N TYR A 278 1.03 -17.65 7.77
CA TYR A 278 2.15 -16.71 7.70
C TYR A 278 2.91 -16.62 9.02
N PHE A 279 2.22 -16.35 10.13
CA PHE A 279 2.87 -16.26 11.44
C PHE A 279 3.49 -17.58 11.88
N ARG A 280 2.82 -18.72 11.69
CA ARG A 280 3.41 -20.04 12.00
C ARG A 280 4.68 -20.27 11.18
N ARG A 281 4.69 -19.89 9.91
CA ARG A 281 5.85 -20.05 9.03
C ARG A 281 7.01 -19.17 9.47
N CYS A 282 6.77 -17.89 9.75
CA CYS A 282 7.78 -16.97 10.29
C CYS A 282 8.40 -17.50 11.60
N ALA A 283 7.56 -17.95 12.53
CA ALA A 283 8.05 -18.52 13.78
C ALA A 283 8.87 -19.81 13.58
N ALA A 284 8.49 -20.68 12.64
CA ALA A 284 9.23 -21.91 12.34
C ALA A 284 10.60 -21.63 11.70
N LEU A 285 10.75 -20.54 10.95
CA LEU A 285 11.99 -20.13 10.31
C LEU A 285 12.92 -19.35 11.27
N LEU A 286 12.43 -18.88 12.40
CA LEU A 286 13.19 -18.12 13.38
C LEU A 286 13.85 -19.06 14.40
N LYS A 287 15.11 -18.82 14.77
CA LYS A 287 15.79 -19.52 15.88
C LYS A 287 15.09 -19.24 17.21
N ASP A 288 15.37 -20.06 18.22
CA ASP A 288 14.69 -20.01 19.53
C ASP A 288 14.96 -18.71 20.30
N ASP A 289 16.02 -17.99 19.97
CA ASP A 289 16.45 -16.70 20.52
C ASP A 289 16.34 -15.55 19.48
N GLY A 290 15.71 -15.81 18.34
CA GLY A 290 15.63 -14.89 17.21
C GLY A 290 14.65 -13.75 17.41
N LEU A 291 14.81 -12.69 16.58
CA LEU A 291 13.93 -11.54 16.53
C LEU A 291 13.28 -11.42 15.15
N MET A 292 12.00 -11.05 15.13
CA MET A 292 11.25 -10.78 13.90
C MET A 292 10.72 -9.35 13.90
N LEU A 293 10.99 -8.60 12.84
CA LEU A 293 10.39 -7.28 12.60
C LEU A 293 9.39 -7.38 11.43
N LEU A 294 8.17 -6.99 11.70
CA LEU A 294 7.09 -6.86 10.73
C LEU A 294 6.75 -5.38 10.56
N GLN A 295 6.87 -4.84 9.34
CA GLN A 295 6.26 -3.56 8.98
C GLN A 295 5.00 -3.84 8.17
N ALA A 296 3.88 -3.24 8.57
CA ALA A 296 2.60 -3.49 7.95
C ALA A 296 1.77 -2.22 7.82
N ILE A 297 1.12 -2.04 6.68
CA ILE A 297 0.00 -1.09 6.54
C ILE A 297 -1.18 -1.65 7.30
N THR A 298 -1.83 -0.81 8.08
CA THR A 298 -2.95 -1.23 8.94
C THR A 298 -4.19 -0.40 8.69
N ILE A 299 -5.35 -1.04 8.86
CA ILE A 299 -6.62 -0.35 8.94
C ILE A 299 -7.06 -0.22 10.41
N ARG A 300 -7.85 0.80 10.73
CA ARG A 300 -8.46 0.92 12.08
C ARG A 300 -9.21 -0.36 12.46
N ASP A 301 -9.07 -0.82 13.69
CA ASP A 301 -9.74 -2.03 14.19
C ASP A 301 -11.26 -2.00 14.00
N GLN A 302 -11.86 -0.82 14.21
CA GLN A 302 -13.31 -0.59 14.06
C GLN A 302 -13.81 -0.77 12.63
N ARG A 303 -12.91 -0.65 11.62
CA ARG A 303 -13.23 -0.76 10.20
C ARG A 303 -12.87 -2.12 9.60
N TYR A 304 -12.07 -2.93 10.30
CA TYR A 304 -11.50 -4.18 9.78
C TYR A 304 -12.57 -5.15 9.25
N GLU A 305 -13.61 -5.42 10.03
CA GLU A 305 -14.65 -6.38 9.64
C GLU A 305 -15.46 -5.92 8.41
N GLN A 306 -15.67 -4.61 8.26
CA GLN A 306 -16.31 -4.03 7.09
C GLN A 306 -15.40 -4.12 5.88
N ALA A 307 -14.13 -3.69 6.00
CA ALA A 307 -13.14 -3.71 4.93
C ALA A 307 -12.88 -5.13 4.41
N ARG A 308 -12.79 -6.11 5.30
CA ARG A 308 -12.62 -7.53 4.94
C ARG A 308 -13.75 -8.08 4.05
N ARG A 309 -14.93 -7.47 4.10
CA ARG A 309 -16.14 -7.89 3.35
C ARG A 309 -16.43 -7.03 2.13
N SER A 310 -15.65 -5.98 1.89
CA SER A 310 -15.76 -5.09 0.75
C SER A 310 -14.55 -5.22 -0.17
N VAL A 311 -14.66 -4.64 -1.35
CA VAL A 311 -13.55 -4.44 -2.28
C VAL A 311 -13.45 -2.95 -2.49
N ASP A 312 -12.26 -2.39 -2.32
CA ASP A 312 -11.99 -0.98 -2.55
C ASP A 312 -11.29 -0.74 -3.91
N PHE A 313 -11.00 0.53 -4.18
CA PHE A 313 -10.30 0.94 -5.40
C PHE A 313 -8.92 0.29 -5.52
N ILE A 314 -8.17 0.22 -4.43
CA ILE A 314 -6.81 -0.34 -4.41
C ILE A 314 -6.82 -1.84 -4.74
N GLN A 315 -7.72 -2.58 -4.12
CA GLN A 315 -7.87 -4.02 -4.38
C GLN A 315 -8.35 -4.32 -5.81
N ARG A 316 -9.10 -3.40 -6.40
CA ARG A 316 -9.61 -3.58 -7.75
C ARG A 316 -8.58 -3.27 -8.83
N HIS A 317 -7.80 -2.20 -8.66
CA HIS A 317 -7.00 -1.62 -9.75
C HIS A 317 -5.49 -1.68 -9.53
N ILE A 318 -5.01 -1.73 -8.28
CA ILE A 318 -3.58 -1.61 -7.95
C ILE A 318 -3.04 -2.93 -7.38
N PHE A 319 -3.63 -3.43 -6.29
CA PHE A 319 -3.19 -4.63 -5.60
C PHE A 319 -4.29 -5.69 -5.53
N PRO A 320 -4.57 -6.42 -6.63
CA PRO A 320 -5.57 -7.50 -6.61
C PRO A 320 -5.24 -8.53 -5.53
N GLY A 321 -6.23 -8.86 -4.70
CA GLY A 321 -6.02 -9.77 -3.57
C GLY A 321 -5.35 -9.15 -2.34
N GLY A 322 -4.96 -7.88 -2.37
CA GLY A 322 -4.45 -7.15 -1.22
C GLY A 322 -5.44 -7.11 -0.06
N ALA A 323 -4.93 -7.09 1.16
CA ALA A 323 -5.77 -7.11 2.36
C ALA A 323 -5.06 -6.42 3.52
N LEU A 324 -5.60 -5.30 3.99
CA LEU A 324 -5.03 -4.60 5.13
C LEU A 324 -5.45 -5.27 6.44
N PRO A 325 -4.52 -5.77 7.26
CA PRO A 325 -4.81 -6.21 8.61
C PRO A 325 -5.06 -5.01 9.53
N SER A 326 -5.67 -5.26 10.69
CA SER A 326 -5.64 -4.31 11.80
C SER A 326 -4.62 -4.75 12.86
N LEU A 327 -4.20 -3.84 13.72
CA LEU A 327 -3.23 -4.14 14.78
C LEU A 327 -3.73 -5.27 15.69
N SER A 328 -4.99 -5.21 16.13
CA SER A 328 -5.58 -6.27 16.97
C SER A 328 -5.57 -7.63 16.27
N VAL A 329 -5.84 -7.67 14.96
CA VAL A 329 -5.82 -8.93 14.20
C VAL A 329 -4.41 -9.49 14.09
N LEU A 330 -3.41 -8.65 13.82
CA LEU A 330 -2.00 -9.07 13.79
C LEU A 330 -1.56 -9.66 15.13
N LEU A 331 -1.79 -8.92 16.23
CA LEU A 331 -1.39 -9.33 17.58
C LEU A 331 -2.13 -10.58 18.05
N ASN A 332 -3.44 -10.65 17.84
CA ASN A 332 -4.24 -11.85 18.18
C ASN A 332 -3.79 -13.07 17.36
N THR A 333 -3.46 -12.88 16.09
CA THR A 333 -3.00 -13.99 15.25
C THR A 333 -1.63 -14.48 15.71
N ALA A 334 -0.67 -13.57 15.91
CA ALA A 334 0.67 -13.92 16.38
C ALA A 334 0.60 -14.69 17.71
N SER A 335 -0.12 -14.16 18.70
CA SER A 335 -0.22 -14.78 20.05
C SER A 335 -0.90 -16.13 20.07
N ARG A 336 -1.90 -16.36 19.19
CA ARG A 336 -2.62 -17.63 19.13
C ARG A 336 -1.93 -18.70 18.30
N GLN A 337 -1.10 -18.31 17.35
CA GLN A 337 -0.51 -19.23 16.38
C GLN A 337 0.97 -19.53 16.64
N THR A 338 1.63 -18.75 17.48
CA THR A 338 3.07 -18.81 17.69
C THR A 338 3.43 -18.53 19.15
N PRO A 339 4.63 -18.94 19.60
CA PRO A 339 5.17 -18.54 20.90
C PRO A 339 5.83 -17.16 20.87
N LEU A 340 5.74 -16.38 19.79
CA LEU A 340 6.38 -15.07 19.66
C LEU A 340 5.74 -14.04 20.60
N ASN A 341 6.58 -13.24 21.27
CA ASN A 341 6.16 -12.15 22.13
C ASN A 341 6.40 -10.80 21.46
N LEU A 342 5.41 -9.92 21.48
CA LEU A 342 5.60 -8.53 21.06
C LEU A 342 6.46 -7.79 22.06
N LEU A 343 7.57 -7.21 21.60
CA LEU A 343 8.48 -6.37 22.41
C LEU A 343 8.27 -4.88 22.19
N HIS A 344 7.99 -4.49 20.92
CA HIS A 344 7.87 -3.08 20.57
C HIS A 344 6.88 -2.90 19.42
N LEU A 345 6.14 -1.80 19.46
CA LEU A 345 5.27 -1.34 18.39
C LEU A 345 5.49 0.16 18.19
N GLU A 346 5.71 0.56 16.95
CA GLU A 346 5.84 1.97 16.55
C GLU A 346 4.94 2.25 15.36
N ASP A 347 3.96 3.14 15.52
CA ASP A 347 3.14 3.68 14.43
C ASP A 347 3.81 4.94 13.86
N PHE A 348 3.90 5.01 12.54
CA PHE A 348 4.47 6.16 11.83
C PHE A 348 3.70 6.49 10.54
N GLY A 349 2.38 6.28 10.53
CA GLY A 349 1.51 6.51 9.39
C GLY A 349 1.62 7.90 8.76
N ALA A 350 1.91 8.93 9.54
CA ALA A 350 2.12 10.29 9.04
C ALA A 350 3.33 10.39 8.08
N HIS A 351 4.35 9.57 8.26
CA HIS A 351 5.51 9.50 7.36
C HIS A 351 5.15 8.86 6.02
N TYR A 352 4.18 7.95 6.00
CA TYR A 352 3.73 7.39 4.73
C TYR A 352 2.99 8.41 3.87
N ALA A 353 2.16 9.26 4.46
CA ALA A 353 1.53 10.36 3.72
C ALA A 353 2.59 11.23 3.02
N ARG A 354 3.68 11.55 3.73
CA ARG A 354 4.81 12.31 3.15
C ARG A 354 5.54 11.51 2.06
N THR A 355 5.77 10.22 2.26
CA THR A 355 6.38 9.34 1.26
C THR A 355 5.57 9.31 -0.04
N LEU A 356 4.23 9.15 0.07
CA LEU A 356 3.30 9.13 -1.06
C LEU A 356 3.28 10.48 -1.79
N LYS A 357 3.38 11.59 -1.06
CA LYS A 357 3.50 12.91 -1.64
C LYS A 357 4.77 13.05 -2.50
N HIS A 358 5.92 12.58 -2.01
CA HIS A 358 7.16 12.57 -2.81
C HIS A 358 7.02 11.69 -4.06
N TRP A 359 6.42 10.50 -3.95
CA TRP A 359 6.17 9.65 -5.12
C TRP A 359 5.22 10.32 -6.12
N HIS A 360 4.19 11.02 -5.64
CA HIS A 360 3.29 11.79 -6.50
C HIS A 360 4.02 12.93 -7.22
N GLU A 361 4.87 13.66 -6.52
CA GLU A 361 5.70 14.71 -7.10
C GLU A 361 6.65 14.15 -8.18
N ASN A 362 7.31 13.02 -7.91
CA ASN A 362 8.17 12.31 -8.86
C ASN A 362 7.40 11.83 -10.10
N LEU A 363 6.20 11.26 -9.91
CA LEU A 363 5.32 10.86 -11.01
C LEU A 363 4.99 12.05 -11.93
N ARG A 364 4.62 13.19 -11.34
CA ARG A 364 4.30 14.42 -12.10
C ARG A 364 5.51 14.98 -12.86
N GLN A 365 6.67 14.99 -12.23
CA GLN A 365 7.92 15.46 -12.86
C GLN A 365 8.34 14.54 -14.02
N SER A 366 8.06 13.25 -13.92
CA SER A 366 8.42 12.24 -14.92
C SER A 366 7.35 12.05 -16.01
N ARG A 367 6.26 12.84 -16.00
CA ARG A 367 5.09 12.64 -16.86
C ARG A 367 5.41 12.45 -18.34
N GLN A 368 6.27 13.32 -18.90
CA GLN A 368 6.64 13.27 -20.31
C GLN A 368 7.50 12.02 -20.62
N ALA A 369 8.47 11.71 -19.78
CA ALA A 369 9.32 10.54 -19.94
C ALA A 369 8.51 9.23 -19.83
N LEU A 370 7.50 9.19 -18.99
CA LEU A 370 6.59 8.05 -18.87
C LEU A 370 5.72 7.87 -20.12
N LEU A 371 5.25 8.96 -20.75
CA LEU A 371 4.54 8.88 -22.05
C LEU A 371 5.45 8.29 -23.14
N GLU A 372 6.70 8.69 -23.20
CA GLU A 372 7.69 8.18 -24.16
C GLU A 372 7.99 6.69 -23.97
N LEU A 373 7.88 6.19 -22.73
CA LEU A 373 8.00 4.77 -22.38
C LEU A 373 6.72 3.97 -22.63
N GLY A 374 5.63 4.62 -23.05
CA GLY A 374 4.36 3.95 -23.35
C GLY A 374 3.33 3.92 -22.21
N TYR A 375 3.62 4.57 -21.07
CA TYR A 375 2.64 4.75 -19.99
C TYR A 375 1.71 5.91 -20.34
N ASP A 376 0.55 5.60 -20.90
CA ASP A 376 -0.41 6.58 -21.40
C ASP A 376 -1.03 7.47 -20.29
N GLU A 377 -1.81 8.46 -20.69
CA GLU A 377 -2.46 9.36 -19.72
C GLU A 377 -3.43 8.63 -18.79
N THR A 378 -4.10 7.58 -19.25
CA THR A 378 -5.03 6.78 -18.46
C THR A 378 -4.29 6.07 -17.36
N PHE A 379 -3.13 5.46 -17.68
CA PHE A 379 -2.24 4.84 -16.71
C PHE A 379 -1.70 5.86 -15.69
N GLN A 380 -1.25 7.03 -16.14
CA GLN A 380 -0.73 8.07 -15.25
C GLN A 380 -1.81 8.61 -14.30
N ARG A 381 -3.06 8.80 -14.77
CA ARG A 381 -4.20 9.17 -13.92
C ARG A 381 -4.55 8.08 -12.89
N LEU A 382 -4.44 6.81 -13.28
CA LEU A 382 -4.64 5.69 -12.34
C LEU A 382 -3.63 5.77 -11.19
N TRP A 383 -2.35 5.99 -11.50
CA TRP A 383 -1.29 6.08 -10.49
C TRP A 383 -1.41 7.35 -9.64
N GLU A 384 -1.72 8.48 -10.25
CA GLU A 384 -1.97 9.74 -9.53
C GLU A 384 -3.14 9.57 -8.53
N PHE A 385 -4.25 8.98 -8.97
CA PHE A 385 -5.38 8.70 -8.08
C PHE A 385 -5.00 7.74 -6.95
N TYR A 386 -4.27 6.67 -7.24
CA TYR A 386 -3.78 5.74 -6.24
C TYR A 386 -2.95 6.43 -5.16
N LEU A 387 -1.95 7.22 -5.55
CA LEU A 387 -1.05 7.90 -4.62
C LEU A 387 -1.79 8.90 -3.74
N CYS A 388 -2.65 9.76 -4.33
CA CYS A 388 -3.45 10.73 -3.60
C CYS A 388 -4.52 10.07 -2.71
N TYR A 389 -5.11 8.96 -3.15
CA TYR A 389 -6.08 8.19 -2.37
C TYR A 389 -5.44 7.63 -1.10
N CYS A 390 -4.27 7.01 -1.22
CA CYS A 390 -3.53 6.51 -0.07
C CYS A 390 -3.00 7.64 0.82
N GLU A 391 -2.45 8.72 0.24
CA GLU A 391 -1.97 9.89 0.98
C GLU A 391 -3.08 10.46 1.87
N GLY A 392 -4.26 10.73 1.31
CA GLY A 392 -5.41 11.20 2.07
C GLY A 392 -5.85 10.22 3.17
N GLY A 393 -5.81 8.92 2.88
CA GLY A 393 -6.10 7.87 3.86
C GLY A 393 -5.16 7.89 5.08
N PHE A 394 -3.86 8.10 4.87
CA PHE A 394 -2.87 8.23 5.94
C PHE A 394 -2.99 9.56 6.68
N GLN A 395 -3.21 10.69 5.98
CA GLN A 395 -3.38 12.00 6.60
C GLN A 395 -4.58 12.04 7.55
N GLU A 396 -5.71 11.43 7.16
CA GLU A 396 -6.90 11.34 7.99
C GLU A 396 -6.88 10.13 8.95
N ARG A 397 -5.77 9.39 9.03
CA ARG A 397 -5.59 8.22 9.88
C ARG A 397 -6.67 7.14 9.71
N ALA A 398 -7.25 7.03 8.52
CA ALA A 398 -8.11 5.89 8.18
C ALA A 398 -7.31 4.59 8.03
N ILE A 399 -6.09 4.74 7.55
CA ILE A 399 -5.04 3.71 7.51
C ILE A 399 -3.80 4.21 8.24
N GLY A 400 -2.96 3.28 8.71
CA GLY A 400 -1.69 3.54 9.36
C GLY A 400 -0.59 2.63 8.83
N VAL A 401 0.64 2.84 9.26
CA VAL A 401 1.73 1.87 9.07
C VAL A 401 2.46 1.71 10.39
N ALA A 402 2.75 0.46 10.76
CA ALA A 402 3.41 0.16 12.02
C ALA A 402 4.54 -0.85 11.85
N GLN A 403 5.61 -0.67 12.62
CA GLN A 403 6.63 -1.69 12.85
C GLN A 403 6.37 -2.42 14.16
N LEU A 404 6.25 -3.75 14.08
CA LEU A 404 6.06 -4.65 15.21
C LEU A 404 7.32 -5.51 15.36
N LEU A 405 7.98 -5.42 16.51
CA LEU A 405 9.12 -6.26 16.86
C LEU A 405 8.64 -7.41 17.73
N PHE A 406 8.84 -8.62 17.27
CA PHE A 406 8.55 -9.85 18.00
C PHE A 406 9.85 -10.54 18.40
N ALA A 407 9.81 -11.25 19.52
CA ALA A 407 10.90 -12.08 20.01
C ALA A 407 10.45 -13.54 20.17
N ALA A 408 11.31 -14.46 19.79
CA ALA A 408 11.17 -15.86 20.18
C ALA A 408 11.39 -16.04 21.70
N PRO A 409 10.87 -17.09 22.34
CA PRO A 409 10.91 -17.25 23.81
C PRO A 409 12.30 -17.25 24.45
N GLY A 410 13.34 -17.63 23.69
CA GLY A 410 14.73 -17.64 24.13
C GLY A 410 15.45 -16.30 24.03
N ALA A 411 14.89 -15.31 23.33
CA ALA A 411 15.47 -13.98 23.16
C ALA A 411 15.36 -13.17 24.47
N ARG A 412 16.36 -13.28 25.34
CA ARG A 412 16.36 -12.68 26.69
C ARG A 412 17.00 -11.31 26.74
N GLN A 413 17.92 -11.01 25.81
CA GLN A 413 18.63 -9.73 25.75
C GLN A 413 18.28 -9.04 24.43
N VAL A 414 17.62 -7.89 24.51
CA VAL A 414 17.29 -7.05 23.35
C VAL A 414 17.81 -5.66 23.63
N SER A 415 18.94 -5.29 23.03
CA SER A 415 19.69 -4.06 23.30
C SER A 415 18.87 -2.78 23.10
N MET A 416 17.80 -2.86 22.29
CA MET A 416 16.90 -1.74 22.06
C MET A 416 16.18 -1.25 23.34
N LEU A 417 15.93 -2.15 24.30
CA LEU A 417 15.26 -1.82 25.56
C LEU A 417 16.23 -1.23 26.59
N GLU A 418 17.54 -1.44 26.43
CA GLU A 418 18.56 -1.03 27.38
C GLU A 418 19.11 0.40 27.11
N ARG A 419 18.99 0.93 25.87
CA ARG A 419 19.59 2.21 25.45
C ARG A 419 18.79 3.47 25.76
N ARG A 420 17.71 3.42 26.55
CA ARG A 420 16.96 4.61 26.98
C ARG A 420 17.53 5.30 28.23
N GLN A 421 18.76 4.98 28.70
CA GLN A 421 19.40 5.58 29.87
C GLN A 421 20.74 6.25 29.56
N ALA A 422 20.95 6.76 28.35
CA ALA A 422 22.12 7.58 28.07
C ALA A 422 21.72 8.88 27.35
#